data_dd2f3206c9576a77d839cd9a054ad039
#
_entry.id   dd2f3206c9576a77d839cd9a054ad039
#
_cell.length_a   1.000
_cell.length_b   1.000
_cell.length_c   1.000
_cell.angle_alpha   90.00
_cell.angle_beta   90.00
_cell.angle_gamma   90.00
#
_symmetry.space_group_name_H-M   'P 1'
#
loop_
_entity.id
_entity.type
_entity.pdbx_description
1 polymer ?
#
loop_
_entity_poly.entity_id
_entity_poly.type
_entity_poly.pdbx_seq_one_letter_code
_entity_poly.pdbx_strand_id
1 'polypeptide(L)'
;MRFMILLKADKHSEAGEMPDETLLTAMGKFNDELIQAGVMVGGEGLHPSSRGARVHFGKDGGVRVTDGPFAETKELLAGFWIWQVKSKEEAIAWVKRVPMPMLGGEAEIEIRQIFEMDDFGEVMTPELREQEERQRAVLAG
;
A
#
# COMPACT_ATOMS: atom_id res chain seq x y z
N MET A 1 10.10 11.35 -5.41
CA MET A 1 9.99 9.88 -5.45
C MET A 1 8.77 9.44 -4.68
N ARG A 2 8.04 8.49 -5.22
CA ARG A 2 6.89 7.95 -4.51
C ARG A 2 7.19 6.53 -4.03
N PHE A 3 6.70 6.22 -2.85
CA PHE A 3 6.83 4.89 -2.26
C PHE A 3 5.46 4.38 -1.82
N MET A 4 5.22 3.10 -2.01
CA MET A 4 4.10 2.43 -1.38
C MET A 4 4.57 1.87 -0.05
N ILE A 5 3.80 2.16 0.98
CA ILE A 5 4.08 1.74 2.35
C ILE A 5 3.05 0.67 2.67
N LEU A 6 3.51 -0.56 2.80
CA LEU A 6 2.67 -1.75 2.85
C LEU A 6 2.59 -2.26 4.29
N LEU A 7 1.41 -2.14 4.89
CA LEU A 7 1.18 -2.61 6.25
C LEU A 7 0.81 -4.10 6.18
N LYS A 8 1.67 -4.94 6.74
CA LYS A 8 1.43 -6.38 6.76
C LYS A 8 0.28 -6.72 7.70
N ALA A 9 -0.54 -7.66 7.28
CA ALA A 9 -1.61 -8.19 8.11
C ALA A 9 -1.04 -9.05 9.23
N ASP A 10 -1.81 -9.18 10.30
CA ASP A 10 -1.56 -10.13 11.36
C ASP A 10 -2.82 -11.01 11.54
N LYS A 11 -2.77 -11.94 12.48
CA LYS A 11 -3.91 -12.83 12.72
C LYS A 11 -5.15 -12.06 13.21
N HIS A 12 -4.97 -10.92 13.87
CA HIS A 12 -6.09 -10.10 14.35
C HIS A 12 -6.78 -9.38 13.18
N SER A 13 -6.01 -8.74 12.31
CA SER A 13 -6.58 -8.06 11.14
C SER A 13 -7.22 -9.05 10.17
N GLU A 14 -6.65 -10.24 9.99
CA GLU A 14 -7.22 -11.28 9.14
C GLU A 14 -8.48 -11.91 9.74
N ALA A 15 -8.62 -11.89 11.06
CA ALA A 15 -9.84 -12.31 11.74
C ALA A 15 -10.96 -11.27 11.68
N GLY A 16 -10.69 -10.09 11.11
CA GLY A 16 -11.66 -9.02 11.01
C GLY A 16 -11.80 -8.20 12.29
N GLU A 17 -10.87 -8.34 13.23
CA GLU A 17 -10.89 -7.54 14.45
C GLU A 17 -10.60 -6.08 14.12
N MET A 18 -11.45 -5.20 14.64
CA MET A 18 -11.31 -3.77 14.39
C MET A 18 -10.28 -3.15 15.34
N PRO A 19 -9.51 -2.17 14.87
CA PRO A 19 -8.65 -1.40 15.76
C PRO A 19 -9.50 -0.62 16.77
N ASP A 20 -8.95 -0.39 17.96
CA ASP A 20 -9.64 0.39 18.97
C ASP A 20 -9.59 1.90 18.68
N GLU A 21 -10.35 2.67 19.46
CA GLU A 21 -10.42 4.11 19.30
C GLU A 21 -9.06 4.78 19.53
N THR A 22 -8.27 4.28 20.46
CA THR A 22 -6.94 4.81 20.77
C THR A 22 -6.04 4.73 19.54
N LEU A 23 -6.05 3.59 18.87
CA LEU A 23 -5.24 3.41 17.67
C LEU A 23 -5.74 4.27 16.51
N LEU A 24 -7.06 4.28 16.27
CA LEU A 24 -7.63 5.11 15.21
C LEU A 24 -7.31 6.58 15.42
N THR A 25 -7.34 7.05 16.66
CA THR A 25 -6.96 8.41 17.01
C THR A 25 -5.49 8.68 16.71
N ALA A 26 -4.61 7.76 17.10
CA ALA A 26 -3.17 7.90 16.85
C ALA A 26 -2.85 7.89 15.35
N MET A 27 -3.51 7.01 14.59
CA MET A 27 -3.33 6.93 13.14
C MET A 27 -3.85 8.19 12.44
N GLY A 28 -5.01 8.70 12.87
CA GLY A 28 -5.55 9.94 12.33
C GLY A 28 -4.60 11.13 12.55
N LYS A 29 -4.02 11.21 13.74
CA LYS A 29 -3.03 12.25 14.04
C LYS A 29 -1.77 12.10 13.18
N PHE A 30 -1.30 10.89 13.02
CA PHE A 30 -0.14 10.61 12.17
C PHE A 30 -0.43 10.98 10.71
N ASN A 31 -1.61 10.64 10.20
CA ASN A 31 -2.02 11.04 8.85
C ASN A 31 -2.04 12.56 8.68
N ASP A 32 -2.52 13.29 9.68
CA ASP A 32 -2.50 14.75 9.64
C ASP A 32 -1.07 15.29 9.53
N GLU A 33 -0.14 14.70 10.27
CA GLU A 33 1.28 15.08 10.18
C GLU A 33 1.85 14.84 8.78
N LEU A 34 1.53 13.68 8.19
CA LEU A 34 1.94 13.35 6.83
C LEU A 34 1.40 14.32 5.79
N ILE A 35 0.13 14.69 5.95
CA ILE A 35 -0.53 15.64 5.06
C ILE A 35 0.10 17.03 5.18
N GLN A 36 0.30 17.50 6.40
CA GLN A 36 0.92 18.80 6.64
C GLN A 36 2.34 18.89 6.13
N ALA A 37 3.07 17.78 6.17
CA ALA A 37 4.44 17.71 5.65
C ALA A 37 4.49 17.56 4.11
N GLY A 38 3.33 17.42 3.45
CA GLY A 38 3.26 17.22 2.01
C GLY A 38 3.70 15.83 1.55
N VAL A 39 3.68 14.87 2.47
CA VAL A 39 4.17 13.50 2.22
C VAL A 39 3.07 12.58 1.72
N MET A 40 1.88 12.66 2.28
CA MET A 40 0.79 11.74 1.96
C MET A 40 0.15 12.02 0.61
N VAL A 41 0.20 11.05 -0.29
CA VAL A 41 -0.50 11.08 -1.59
C VAL A 41 -1.83 10.34 -1.48
N GLY A 42 -1.85 9.24 -0.75
CA GLY A 42 -3.06 8.45 -0.52
C GLY A 42 -2.80 7.34 0.47
N GLY A 43 -3.85 6.65 0.84
CA GLY A 43 -3.75 5.51 1.75
C GLY A 43 -5.13 4.95 2.05
N GLU A 44 -5.20 3.63 2.22
CA GLU A 44 -6.44 2.92 2.47
C GLU A 44 -6.18 1.70 3.35
N GLY A 45 -7.15 1.37 4.20
CA GLY A 45 -7.20 0.09 4.87
C GLY A 45 -7.82 -0.96 3.96
N LEU A 46 -7.45 -2.20 4.17
CA LEU A 46 -7.98 -3.33 3.42
C LEU A 46 -8.75 -4.26 4.33
N HIS A 47 -9.88 -4.76 3.84
CA HIS A 47 -10.60 -5.84 4.52
C HIS A 47 -9.74 -7.10 4.55
N PRO A 48 -10.02 -8.04 5.48
CA PRO A 48 -9.33 -9.33 5.50
C PRO A 48 -9.43 -10.06 4.16
N SER A 49 -8.49 -10.97 3.92
CA SER A 49 -8.44 -11.74 2.68
C SER A 49 -9.68 -12.61 2.47
N SER A 50 -10.46 -12.88 3.52
CA SER A 50 -11.76 -13.57 3.41
C SER A 50 -12.73 -12.83 2.48
N ARG A 51 -12.53 -11.55 2.25
CA ARG A 51 -13.36 -10.74 1.35
C ARG A 51 -12.70 -10.49 0.00
N GLY A 52 -11.64 -11.23 -0.30
CA GLY A 52 -10.91 -11.10 -1.53
C GLY A 52 -10.85 -12.40 -2.33
N ALA A 53 -10.14 -12.33 -3.43
CA ALA A 53 -9.92 -13.47 -4.30
C ALA A 53 -8.56 -13.36 -4.98
N ARG A 54 -8.03 -14.49 -5.44
CA ARG A 54 -6.84 -14.54 -6.29
C ARG A 54 -7.24 -15.11 -7.63
N VAL A 55 -6.72 -14.51 -8.70
CA VAL A 55 -6.89 -15.01 -10.07
C VAL A 55 -5.55 -15.50 -10.56
N HIS A 56 -5.47 -16.76 -10.90
CA HIS A 56 -4.26 -17.39 -11.38
C HIS A 56 -4.35 -17.60 -12.89
N PHE A 57 -3.31 -17.14 -13.60
CA PHE A 57 -3.19 -17.33 -15.04
C PHE A 57 -2.20 -18.47 -15.30
N GLY A 58 -2.70 -19.60 -15.78
CA GLY A 58 -1.90 -20.77 -16.04
C GLY A 58 -1.07 -20.65 -17.32
N LYS A 59 -0.05 -21.50 -17.43
CA LYS A 59 0.82 -21.54 -18.62
C LYS A 59 0.06 -21.94 -19.88
N ASP A 60 -1.04 -22.68 -19.72
CA ASP A 60 -1.89 -23.16 -20.81
C ASP A 60 -2.95 -22.13 -21.24
N GLY A 61 -2.94 -20.94 -20.64
CA GLY A 61 -3.94 -19.91 -20.89
C GLY A 61 -5.19 -20.06 -20.05
N GLY A 62 -5.26 -21.07 -19.18
CA GLY A 62 -6.38 -21.24 -18.26
C GLY A 62 -6.37 -20.20 -17.15
N VAL A 63 -7.54 -19.86 -16.65
CA VAL A 63 -7.72 -18.88 -15.57
C VAL A 63 -8.45 -19.55 -14.42
N ARG A 64 -7.89 -19.42 -13.20
CA ARG A 64 -8.48 -20.02 -12.00
C ARG A 64 -8.69 -18.92 -10.94
N VAL A 65 -9.87 -18.91 -10.35
CA VAL A 65 -10.20 -17.98 -9.27
C VAL A 65 -10.27 -18.76 -7.95
N THR A 66 -9.59 -18.24 -6.94
CA THR A 66 -9.59 -18.81 -5.59
C THR A 66 -10.04 -17.73 -4.61
N ASP A 67 -11.15 -17.99 -3.92
CA ASP A 67 -11.62 -17.09 -2.88
C ASP A 67 -10.76 -17.20 -1.61
N GLY A 68 -10.63 -16.08 -0.89
CA GLY A 68 -10.00 -16.11 0.43
C GLY A 68 -10.86 -16.82 1.48
N PRO A 69 -10.37 -16.98 2.70
CA PRO A 69 -9.12 -16.43 3.20
C PRO A 69 -7.88 -17.21 2.74
N PHE A 70 -6.72 -16.54 2.77
CA PHE A 70 -5.44 -17.13 2.39
C PHE A 70 -4.59 -17.38 3.63
N ALA A 71 -3.76 -18.44 3.58
CA ALA A 71 -3.09 -18.97 4.78
C ALA A 71 -1.84 -18.18 5.22
N GLU A 72 -1.12 -17.57 4.29
CA GLU A 72 0.17 -16.94 4.57
C GLU A 72 -0.02 -15.51 5.11
N THR A 73 -0.47 -15.38 6.36
CA THR A 73 -0.79 -14.09 6.98
C THR A 73 0.33 -13.07 6.87
N LYS A 74 1.60 -13.52 6.98
CA LYS A 74 2.76 -12.62 6.89
C LYS A 74 2.95 -12.01 5.51
N GLU A 75 2.33 -12.57 4.49
CA GLU A 75 2.40 -12.05 3.12
C GLU A 75 1.20 -11.21 2.74
N LEU A 76 0.17 -11.20 3.58
CA LEU A 76 -1.05 -10.45 3.33
C LEU A 76 -0.90 -9.01 3.81
N LEU A 77 -1.71 -8.13 3.25
CA LEU A 77 -1.68 -6.71 3.56
C LEU A 77 -2.96 -6.30 4.29
N ALA A 78 -2.80 -5.47 5.31
CA ALA A 78 -3.92 -4.86 6.02
C ALA A 78 -4.23 -3.44 5.53
N GLY A 79 -3.30 -2.84 4.80
CA GLY A 79 -3.48 -1.49 4.28
C GLY A 79 -2.22 -0.99 3.61
N PHE A 80 -2.30 0.23 3.10
CA PHE A 80 -1.16 0.85 2.46
C PHE A 80 -1.28 2.37 2.49
N TRP A 81 -0.12 3.05 2.37
CA TRP A 81 -0.03 4.45 2.00
C TRP A 81 0.75 4.60 0.71
N ILE A 82 0.55 5.71 0.05
CA ILE A 82 1.45 6.20 -1.00
C ILE A 82 2.02 7.52 -0.50
N TRP A 83 3.35 7.59 -0.39
CA TRP A 83 4.04 8.79 0.09
C TRP A 83 4.94 9.38 -0.98
N GLN A 84 4.98 10.69 -1.03
CA GLN A 84 5.91 11.48 -1.83
C GLN A 84 7.03 11.95 -0.91
N VAL A 85 8.24 11.44 -1.11
CA VAL A 85 9.42 11.80 -0.30
C VAL A 85 10.63 11.93 -1.20
N LYS A 86 11.72 12.44 -0.64
CA LYS A 86 12.96 12.70 -1.40
C LYS A 86 13.82 11.46 -1.56
N SER A 87 13.69 10.49 -0.65
CA SER A 87 14.57 9.33 -0.60
C SER A 87 13.93 8.18 0.16
N LYS A 88 14.49 6.99 -0.01
CA LYS A 88 14.10 5.82 0.78
C LYS A 88 14.38 6.07 2.27
N GLU A 89 15.47 6.73 2.58
CA GLU A 89 15.84 7.04 3.96
C GLU A 89 14.81 7.93 4.65
N GLU A 90 14.27 8.90 3.92
CA GLU A 90 13.16 9.73 4.45
C GLU A 90 11.92 8.90 4.69
N ALA A 91 11.58 7.98 3.76
CA ALA A 91 10.45 7.07 3.94
C ALA A 91 10.63 6.21 5.19
N ILE A 92 11.83 5.66 5.39
CA ILE A 92 12.14 4.86 6.57
C ILE A 92 11.97 5.68 7.86
N ALA A 93 12.44 6.92 7.85
CA ALA A 93 12.33 7.81 9.02
C ALA A 93 10.86 8.04 9.39
N TRP A 94 9.99 8.24 8.40
CA TRP A 94 8.56 8.38 8.64
C TRP A 94 7.93 7.08 9.13
N VAL A 95 8.30 5.94 8.55
CA VAL A 95 7.77 4.62 8.96
C VAL A 95 8.06 4.34 10.42
N LYS A 96 9.23 4.72 10.91
CA LYS A 96 9.60 4.53 12.33
C LYS A 96 8.67 5.28 13.29
N ARG A 97 7.93 6.26 12.81
CA ARG A 97 7.00 7.06 13.61
C ARG A 97 5.56 6.55 13.55
N VAL A 98 5.29 5.53 12.72
CA VAL A 98 3.96 4.93 12.64
C VAL A 98 3.56 4.34 14.00
N PRO A 99 2.32 4.61 14.49
CA PRO A 99 1.88 4.03 15.76
C PRO A 99 1.67 2.52 15.64
N MET A 100 2.73 1.77 15.93
CA MET A 100 2.81 0.31 15.83
C MET A 100 3.70 -0.23 16.96
N PRO A 101 3.56 -1.50 17.34
CA PRO A 101 2.50 -2.45 17.01
C PRO A 101 1.21 -2.15 17.77
N MET A 102 0.11 -2.54 17.17
CA MET A 102 -1.23 -2.16 17.62
C MET A 102 -1.70 -2.89 18.88
N LEU A 103 -1.34 -4.14 19.08
CA LEU A 103 -1.86 -4.96 20.17
C LEU A 103 -0.75 -5.67 20.94
N GLY A 104 0.41 -5.01 21.08
CA GLY A 104 1.54 -5.56 21.83
C GLY A 104 2.27 -6.70 21.14
N GLY A 105 1.97 -6.96 19.88
CA GLY A 105 2.63 -7.97 19.07
C GLY A 105 3.72 -7.39 18.19
N GLU A 106 4.23 -8.21 17.29
CA GLU A 106 5.17 -7.78 16.25
C GLU A 106 4.40 -7.17 15.09
N ALA A 107 5.02 -6.19 14.44
CA ALA A 107 4.48 -5.59 13.24
C ALA A 107 5.60 -5.36 12.22
N GLU A 108 5.26 -5.48 10.96
CA GLU A 108 6.19 -5.24 9.88
C GLU A 108 5.55 -4.35 8.83
N ILE A 109 6.31 -3.39 8.35
CA ILE A 109 5.90 -2.50 7.26
C ILE A 109 6.95 -2.62 6.18
N GLU A 110 6.50 -2.88 4.95
CA GLU A 110 7.39 -2.95 3.79
C GLU A 110 7.31 -1.66 3.01
N ILE A 111 8.45 -1.21 2.50
CA ILE A 111 8.56 0.02 1.71
C ILE A 111 8.97 -0.36 0.30
N ARG A 112 8.20 0.04 -0.72
CA ARG A 112 8.48 -0.26 -2.12
C ARG A 112 8.42 1.00 -2.95
N GLN A 113 9.47 1.28 -3.70
CA GLN A 113 9.47 2.43 -4.61
C GLN A 113 8.51 2.19 -5.76
N ILE A 114 7.71 3.20 -6.08
CA ILE A 114 6.77 3.17 -7.21
C ILE A 114 7.51 3.56 -8.48
N PHE A 115 7.24 2.84 -9.57
CA PHE A 115 7.77 3.20 -10.88
C PHE A 115 7.24 4.57 -11.31
N GLU A 116 8.14 5.39 -11.85
CA GLU A 116 7.77 6.59 -12.58
C GLU A 116 8.04 6.35 -14.08
N MET A 117 7.49 7.20 -14.94
CA MET A 117 7.63 6.99 -16.39
C MET A 117 9.09 6.88 -16.83
N ASP A 118 9.97 7.69 -16.24
CA ASP A 118 11.39 7.68 -16.60
C ASP A 118 12.10 6.37 -16.24
N ASP A 119 11.59 5.63 -15.27
CA ASP A 119 12.16 4.34 -14.86
C ASP A 119 12.07 3.28 -15.97
N PHE A 120 11.13 3.43 -16.90
CA PHE A 120 10.93 2.47 -17.98
C PHE A 120 11.91 2.67 -19.14
N GLY A 121 12.64 3.80 -19.15
CA GLY A 121 13.61 4.08 -20.21
C GLY A 121 12.99 4.17 -21.59
N GLU A 122 13.65 3.60 -22.58
CA GLU A 122 13.23 3.71 -23.99
C GLU A 122 11.93 2.97 -24.30
N VAL A 123 11.55 1.97 -23.51
CA VAL A 123 10.27 1.28 -23.74
C VAL A 123 9.08 2.18 -23.46
N MET A 124 9.26 3.26 -22.70
CA MET A 124 8.27 4.32 -22.56
C MET A 124 8.36 5.26 -23.76
N THR A 125 7.78 4.84 -24.88
CA THR A 125 7.77 5.63 -26.11
C THR A 125 7.03 6.95 -25.92
N PRO A 126 7.26 7.95 -26.82
CA PRO A 126 6.52 9.21 -26.74
C PRO A 126 4.99 9.03 -26.75
N GLU A 127 4.49 8.06 -27.53
CA GLU A 127 3.06 7.78 -27.62
C GLU A 127 2.53 7.19 -26.30
N LEU A 128 3.29 6.28 -25.67
CA LEU A 128 2.92 5.69 -24.38
C LEU A 128 2.97 6.73 -23.28
N ARG A 129 3.97 7.61 -23.30
CA ARG A 129 4.09 8.70 -22.32
C ARG A 129 2.89 9.64 -22.43
N GLU A 130 2.52 10.04 -23.62
CA GLU A 130 1.35 10.89 -23.85
C GLU A 130 0.07 10.22 -23.36
N GLN A 131 -0.10 8.94 -23.64
CA GLN A 131 -1.26 8.17 -23.17
C GLN A 131 -1.35 8.16 -21.65
N GLU A 132 -0.24 7.89 -20.97
CA GLU A 132 -0.22 7.87 -19.51
C GLU A 132 -0.49 9.24 -18.91
N GLU A 133 0.08 10.29 -19.50
CA GLU A 133 -0.17 11.66 -19.04
C GLU A 133 -1.65 12.03 -19.16
N ARG A 134 -2.31 11.64 -20.25
CA ARG A 134 -3.76 11.86 -20.40
C ARG A 134 -4.55 11.10 -19.33
N GLN A 135 -4.18 9.84 -19.08
CA GLN A 135 -4.83 9.01 -18.07
C GLN A 135 -4.70 9.63 -16.68
N ARG A 136 -3.51 10.07 -16.32
CA ARG A 136 -3.26 10.70 -15.02
C ARG A 136 -4.03 12.00 -14.86
N ALA A 137 -4.14 12.79 -15.94
CA ALA A 137 -4.89 14.02 -15.91
C ALA A 137 -6.38 13.78 -15.66
N VAL A 138 -6.95 12.74 -16.27
CA VAL A 138 -8.33 12.35 -16.03
C VAL A 138 -8.54 11.89 -14.58
N LEU A 139 -7.61 11.09 -14.07
CA LEU A 139 -7.71 10.58 -12.69
C LEU A 139 -7.56 11.69 -11.64
N ALA A 140 -6.78 12.71 -11.93
CA ALA A 140 -6.56 13.83 -11.02
C ALA A 140 -7.70 14.85 -11.04
N GLY A 141 -8.46 14.85 -12.11
CA GLY A 141 -9.50 15.82 -12.33
C GLY A 141 -10.85 15.50 -11.86
#